data_747197bc67fc4856c993b8b39214fd47
#
_entry.id   747197bc67fc4856c993b8b39214fd47
#
_cell.length_a   1.000
_cell.length_b   1.000
_cell.length_c   1.000
_cell.angle_alpha   90.00
_cell.angle_beta   90.00
_cell.angle_gamma   90.00
#
_symmetry.space_group_name_H-M   'P 1'
#
loop_
_entity.id
_entity.type
_entity.pdbx_description
1 polymer ?
#
loop_
_entity_poly.entity_id
_entity_poly.type
_entity_poly.pdbx_seq_one_letter_code
_entity_poly.pdbx_strand_id
1 'polypeptide(L)'
;MNYLTQTLVCTCALLTLGMFTAPSRAENTALPPWQTLEFEQKALWATAKSRIELVAAPQHPGQWLLSANSSVVSNSEEVHLRLLATSGQLVSRSRLSRGKNQRLKTYHYRPQYILRERRAPGPDPGQAAALWPLQSTKEVAYPDDLGAKVLTDAYALLLLAQRFGDTQTNSHQVAVHTDLNFYQVSLSRGQDTAIEVNYQLAGQGQVDGTRKARVIKLKVTALGQARDKADFRLLGLNGDIELLFDIESGLLLQLRGTAPRIGSSRISLKSATLREST
;
A
#
# COMPACT_ATOMS: atom_id res chain seq x y z
N MET A 1 17.21 74.21 49.54
CA MET A 1 16.25 73.74 48.49
C MET A 1 17.05 72.95 47.49
N ASN A 2 17.14 71.64 47.70
CA ASN A 2 17.95 70.72 46.88
C ASN A 2 16.98 69.81 46.16
N TYR A 3 17.01 69.86 44.83
CA TYR A 3 16.25 68.92 43.94
C TYR A 3 17.17 67.74 43.63
N LEU A 4 16.78 66.58 44.10
CA LEU A 4 17.37 65.29 43.73
C LEU A 4 16.69 64.79 42.41
N THR A 5 17.52 64.66 41.38
CA THR A 5 17.10 64.09 40.11
C THR A 5 17.34 62.57 40.20
N GLN A 6 16.26 61.77 40.16
CA GLN A 6 16.34 60.31 40.04
C GLN A 6 16.37 59.94 38.56
N THR A 7 17.50 59.32 38.17
CA THR A 7 17.68 58.75 36.82
C THR A 7 17.17 57.31 36.82
N LEU A 8 16.08 57.07 36.07
CA LEU A 8 15.51 55.76 35.86
C LEU A 8 16.28 55.04 34.75
N VAL A 9 17.00 53.99 35.09
CA VAL A 9 17.72 53.12 34.13
C VAL A 9 16.73 52.02 33.69
N CYS A 10 16.24 52.08 32.45
CA CYS A 10 15.43 51.08 31.85
C CYS A 10 16.25 50.00 31.22
N THR A 11 16.35 48.83 31.83
CA THR A 11 17.06 47.65 31.32
C THR A 11 16.12 46.90 30.39
N CYS A 12 16.30 47.06 29.08
CA CYS A 12 15.64 46.23 28.07
C CYS A 12 16.31 44.85 28.04
N ALA A 13 15.65 43.84 28.58
CA ALA A 13 15.98 42.44 28.37
C ALA A 13 15.52 42.01 26.98
N LEU A 14 16.41 41.84 26.03
CA LEU A 14 16.17 41.20 24.73
C LEU A 14 15.98 39.69 24.94
N LEU A 15 14.76 39.24 24.96
CA LEU A 15 14.42 37.80 24.83
C LEU A 15 14.67 37.37 23.38
N THR A 16 15.81 36.76 23.11
CA THR A 16 16.05 36.02 21.85
C THR A 16 15.23 34.73 21.88
N LEU A 17 14.05 34.73 21.21
CA LEU A 17 13.36 33.49 20.86
C LEU A 17 14.24 32.70 19.88
N GLY A 18 14.95 31.71 20.40
CA GLY A 18 15.58 30.69 19.60
C GLY A 18 14.50 29.88 18.88
N MET A 19 14.27 30.16 17.59
CA MET A 19 13.52 29.27 16.74
C MET A 19 14.29 27.93 16.63
N PHE A 20 13.90 26.96 17.44
CA PHE A 20 14.27 25.57 17.20
C PHE A 20 13.55 25.12 15.93
N THR A 21 14.20 25.25 14.78
CA THR A 21 13.82 24.53 13.56
C THR A 21 14.06 23.05 13.84
N ALA A 22 13.00 22.31 14.17
CA ALA A 22 13.08 20.86 14.18
C ALA A 22 13.62 20.41 12.81
N PRO A 23 14.62 19.51 12.77
CA PRO A 23 15.13 19.02 11.50
C PRO A 23 13.96 18.40 10.74
N SER A 24 13.64 18.98 9.59
CA SER A 24 12.70 18.40 8.63
C SER A 24 13.25 17.02 8.28
N ARG A 25 12.63 15.98 8.82
CA ARG A 25 12.96 14.59 8.52
C ARG A 25 12.74 14.45 7.03
N ALA A 26 13.81 14.30 6.26
CA ALA A 26 13.73 14.06 4.82
C ALA A 26 12.77 12.87 4.62
N GLU A 27 11.59 13.14 4.07
CA GLU A 27 10.62 12.09 3.75
C GLU A 27 11.28 11.17 2.75
N ASN A 28 11.44 9.90 3.12
CA ASN A 28 12.06 8.90 2.28
C ASN A 28 11.16 8.62 1.07
N THR A 29 11.39 9.36 -0.02
CA THR A 29 10.69 9.21 -1.29
C THR A 29 11.35 8.17 -2.20
N ALA A 30 12.42 7.51 -1.73
CA ALA A 30 13.11 6.49 -2.48
C ALA A 30 12.17 5.32 -2.81
N LEU A 31 12.26 4.86 -4.04
CA LEU A 31 11.60 3.61 -4.45
C LEU A 31 12.23 2.43 -3.70
N PRO A 32 11.45 1.37 -3.41
CA PRO A 32 12.01 0.15 -2.84
C PRO A 32 13.04 -0.48 -3.81
N PRO A 33 13.92 -1.39 -3.32
CA PRO A 33 15.00 -1.96 -4.14
C PRO A 33 14.47 -2.84 -5.28
N TRP A 34 13.21 -3.23 -5.26
CA TRP A 34 12.58 -4.05 -6.29
C TRP A 34 11.76 -3.21 -7.28
N GLN A 35 11.72 -3.66 -8.52
CA GLN A 35 10.84 -3.16 -9.56
C GLN A 35 9.65 -4.08 -9.76
N THR A 36 9.88 -5.39 -9.75
CA THR A 36 8.85 -6.40 -9.94
C THR A 36 8.97 -7.49 -8.89
N LEU A 37 7.82 -7.95 -8.37
CA LEU A 37 7.69 -9.12 -7.52
C LEU A 37 6.64 -10.06 -8.11
N GLU A 38 6.95 -11.35 -8.19
CA GLU A 38 6.00 -12.38 -8.58
C GLU A 38 5.82 -13.39 -7.46
N PHE A 39 4.57 -13.70 -7.17
CA PHE A 39 4.17 -14.57 -6.08
C PHE A 39 3.32 -15.74 -6.58
N GLU A 40 3.42 -16.86 -5.86
CA GLU A 40 2.54 -18.00 -6.03
C GLU A 40 1.88 -18.40 -4.71
N GLN A 41 0.61 -18.75 -4.82
CA GLN A 41 -0.15 -19.44 -3.78
C GLN A 41 -0.67 -20.76 -4.35
N LYS A 42 -0.22 -21.86 -3.76
CA LYS A 42 -0.72 -23.19 -4.12
C LYS A 42 -1.93 -23.52 -3.25
N ALA A 43 -3.05 -23.85 -3.88
CA ALA A 43 -4.23 -24.43 -3.27
C ALA A 43 -4.46 -25.83 -3.84
N LEU A 44 -5.29 -26.65 -3.18
CA LEU A 44 -5.48 -28.09 -3.47
C LEU A 44 -5.58 -28.45 -4.96
N TRP A 45 -6.20 -27.59 -5.78
CA TRP A 45 -6.47 -27.87 -7.20
C TRP A 45 -6.09 -26.70 -8.13
N ALA A 46 -5.58 -25.60 -7.61
CA ALA A 46 -5.23 -24.43 -8.41
C ALA A 46 -4.01 -23.71 -7.88
N THR A 47 -3.27 -23.08 -8.75
CA THR A 47 -2.21 -22.14 -8.40
C THR A 47 -2.67 -20.74 -8.75
N ALA A 48 -2.70 -19.87 -7.76
CA ALA A 48 -2.87 -18.43 -7.99
C ALA A 48 -1.49 -17.80 -8.20
N LYS A 49 -1.39 -16.96 -9.23
CA LYS A 49 -0.18 -16.21 -9.54
C LYS A 49 -0.49 -14.72 -9.42
N SER A 50 0.47 -13.98 -8.88
CA SER A 50 0.36 -12.53 -8.77
C SER A 50 1.68 -11.88 -9.14
N ARG A 51 1.61 -10.82 -9.97
CA ARG A 51 2.76 -9.98 -10.35
C ARG A 51 2.48 -8.56 -9.90
N ILE A 52 3.42 -7.97 -9.21
CA ILE A 52 3.36 -6.58 -8.74
C ILE A 52 4.53 -5.83 -9.34
N GLU A 53 4.26 -4.70 -9.93
CA GLU A 53 5.25 -3.82 -10.52
C GLU A 53 5.09 -2.40 -9.95
N LEU A 54 6.21 -1.75 -9.65
CA LEU A 54 6.24 -0.39 -9.14
C LEU A 54 7.24 0.43 -9.93
N VAL A 55 6.79 1.57 -10.43
CA VAL A 55 7.63 2.54 -11.15
C VAL A 55 7.34 3.97 -10.70
N ALA A 56 8.30 4.87 -10.89
CA ALA A 56 8.01 6.30 -10.80
C ALA A 56 7.02 6.69 -11.92
N ALA A 57 6.11 7.63 -11.64
CA ALA A 57 5.16 8.10 -12.63
C ALA A 57 5.83 9.16 -13.54
N PRO A 58 6.14 8.87 -14.83
CA PRO A 58 6.94 9.78 -15.66
C PRO A 58 6.31 11.15 -15.86
N GLN A 59 4.97 11.21 -15.93
CA GLN A 59 4.21 12.44 -16.17
C GLN A 59 3.74 13.12 -14.87
N HIS A 60 4.04 12.56 -13.70
CA HIS A 60 3.61 13.04 -12.40
C HIS A 60 4.75 12.95 -11.38
N PRO A 61 5.70 13.91 -11.38
CA PRO A 61 6.78 13.93 -10.40
C PRO A 61 6.26 13.80 -8.96
N GLY A 62 6.97 13.05 -8.13
CA GLY A 62 6.55 12.79 -6.75
C GLY A 62 5.42 11.76 -6.60
N GLN A 63 5.06 11.05 -7.67
CA GLN A 63 4.08 9.96 -7.61
C GLN A 63 4.68 8.65 -8.11
N TRP A 64 4.07 7.56 -7.67
CA TRP A 64 4.38 6.21 -8.10
C TRP A 64 3.19 5.56 -8.78
N LEU A 65 3.47 4.70 -9.75
CA LEU A 65 2.53 3.79 -10.37
C LEU A 65 2.80 2.39 -9.85
N LEU A 66 1.80 1.78 -9.21
CA LEU A 66 1.81 0.38 -8.81
C LEU A 66 0.79 -0.36 -9.65
N SER A 67 1.24 -1.40 -10.33
CA SER A 67 0.41 -2.33 -11.08
C SER A 67 0.42 -3.69 -10.40
N ALA A 68 -0.74 -4.29 -10.19
CA ALA A 68 -0.87 -5.65 -9.63
C ALA A 68 -1.77 -6.48 -10.54
N ASN A 69 -1.23 -7.59 -11.03
CA ASN A 69 -1.94 -8.56 -11.86
C ASN A 69 -2.04 -9.88 -11.10
N SER A 70 -3.24 -10.38 -10.91
CA SER A 70 -3.47 -11.66 -10.24
C SER A 70 -4.34 -12.55 -11.13
N SER A 71 -4.01 -13.84 -11.16
CA SER A 71 -4.78 -14.83 -11.92
C SER A 71 -4.94 -16.13 -11.16
N VAL A 72 -6.10 -16.74 -11.30
CA VAL A 72 -6.41 -18.08 -10.81
C VAL A 72 -7.38 -18.73 -11.76
N VAL A 73 -7.00 -19.88 -12.35
CA VAL A 73 -7.77 -20.58 -13.38
C VAL A 73 -8.11 -19.61 -14.54
N SER A 74 -9.38 -19.38 -14.82
CA SER A 74 -9.87 -18.50 -15.90
C SER A 74 -10.18 -17.06 -15.44
N ASN A 75 -9.99 -16.75 -14.16
CA ASN A 75 -10.25 -15.42 -13.63
C ASN A 75 -8.96 -14.64 -13.47
N SER A 76 -8.97 -13.38 -13.84
CA SER A 76 -7.86 -12.46 -13.60
C SER A 76 -8.36 -11.12 -13.09
N GLU A 77 -7.47 -10.46 -12.37
CA GLU A 77 -7.68 -9.12 -11.86
C GLU A 77 -6.42 -8.29 -12.12
N GLU A 78 -6.63 -7.09 -12.61
CA GLU A 78 -5.59 -6.11 -12.85
C GLU A 78 -5.95 -4.83 -12.09
N VAL A 79 -5.05 -4.37 -11.25
CA VAL A 79 -5.21 -3.16 -10.43
C VAL A 79 -4.09 -2.20 -10.77
N HIS A 80 -4.44 -0.96 -11.04
CA HIS A 80 -3.48 0.14 -11.22
C HIS A 80 -3.75 1.21 -10.17
N LEU A 81 -2.71 1.57 -9.45
CA LEU A 81 -2.74 2.61 -8.42
C LEU A 81 -1.77 3.73 -8.81
N ARG A 82 -2.20 4.96 -8.57
CA ARG A 82 -1.31 6.11 -8.54
C ARG A 82 -1.24 6.62 -7.10
N LEU A 83 -0.03 6.71 -6.56
CA LEU A 83 0.23 6.99 -5.15
C LEU A 83 1.14 8.20 -5.01
N LEU A 84 0.96 9.01 -3.97
CA LEU A 84 1.97 9.98 -3.58
C LEU A 84 3.20 9.24 -3.04
N ALA A 85 4.38 9.57 -3.57
CA ALA A 85 5.63 8.91 -3.21
C ALA A 85 6.00 9.09 -1.74
N THR A 86 5.69 10.23 -1.15
CA THR A 86 6.00 10.56 0.25
C THR A 86 5.18 9.73 1.24
N SER A 87 3.87 9.69 1.08
CA SER A 87 2.93 9.13 2.06
C SER A 87 2.33 7.78 1.67
N GLY A 88 2.40 7.38 0.39
CA GLY A 88 1.64 6.25 -0.12
C GLY A 88 0.13 6.53 -0.24
N GLN A 89 -0.27 7.80 -0.16
CA GLN A 89 -1.67 8.20 -0.32
C GLN A 89 -2.14 7.92 -1.74
N LEU A 90 -3.35 7.39 -1.84
CA LEU A 90 -3.98 7.03 -3.09
C LEU A 90 -4.49 8.29 -3.83
N VAL A 91 -4.06 8.45 -5.07
CA VAL A 91 -4.49 9.52 -5.97
C VAL A 91 -5.55 9.02 -6.94
N SER A 92 -5.36 7.84 -7.49
CA SER A 92 -6.36 7.18 -8.35
C SER A 92 -6.19 5.67 -8.30
N ARG A 93 -7.27 4.95 -8.60
CA ARG A 93 -7.29 3.50 -8.71
C ARG A 93 -8.17 3.08 -9.87
N SER A 94 -7.70 2.09 -10.63
CA SER A 94 -8.55 1.31 -11.51
C SER A 94 -8.42 -0.18 -11.19
N ARG A 95 -9.49 -0.94 -11.41
CA ARG A 95 -9.56 -2.38 -11.18
C ARG A 95 -10.34 -3.04 -12.30
N LEU A 96 -9.66 -3.81 -13.10
CA LEU A 96 -10.22 -4.60 -14.20
C LEU A 96 -10.31 -6.06 -13.76
N SER A 97 -11.52 -6.60 -13.72
CA SER A 97 -11.76 -8.02 -13.48
C SER A 97 -12.16 -8.69 -14.79
N ARG A 98 -11.55 -9.83 -15.11
CA ARG A 98 -11.87 -10.67 -16.27
C ARG A 98 -12.29 -12.06 -15.81
N GLY A 99 -12.99 -12.80 -16.67
CA GLY A 99 -13.56 -14.11 -16.41
C GLY A 99 -15.08 -14.06 -16.44
N LYS A 100 -15.78 -14.76 -15.54
CA LYS A 100 -17.24 -14.87 -15.54
C LYS A 100 -17.98 -13.53 -15.50
N ASN A 101 -17.43 -12.53 -14.79
CA ASN A 101 -18.02 -11.20 -14.63
C ASN A 101 -17.00 -10.13 -14.97
N GLN A 102 -16.93 -9.75 -16.24
CA GLN A 102 -15.99 -8.71 -16.68
C GLN A 102 -16.49 -7.33 -16.26
N ARG A 103 -15.59 -6.53 -15.71
CA ARG A 103 -15.90 -5.15 -15.29
C ARG A 103 -14.62 -4.34 -15.08
N LEU A 104 -14.69 -3.08 -15.44
CA LEU A 104 -13.73 -2.06 -15.05
C LEU A 104 -14.36 -1.17 -14.00
N LYS A 105 -13.70 -0.97 -12.90
CA LYS A 105 -14.04 0.03 -11.88
C LYS A 105 -12.93 1.07 -11.81
N THR A 106 -13.30 2.34 -11.85
CA THR A 106 -12.37 3.47 -11.71
C THR A 106 -12.79 4.30 -10.50
N TYR A 107 -11.82 4.74 -9.72
CA TYR A 107 -12.05 5.50 -8.50
C TYR A 107 -11.26 6.80 -8.56
N HIS A 108 -11.97 7.91 -8.39
CA HIS A 108 -11.41 9.26 -8.36
C HIS A 108 -11.59 9.82 -6.95
N TYR A 109 -10.49 10.04 -6.26
CA TYR A 109 -10.48 10.52 -4.87
C TYR A 109 -10.63 12.04 -4.87
N ARG A 110 -11.80 12.52 -4.43
CA ARG A 110 -12.14 13.94 -4.29
C ARG A 110 -12.04 14.35 -2.82
N PRO A 111 -11.99 15.65 -2.49
CA PRO A 111 -11.88 16.09 -1.08
C PRO A 111 -13.00 15.57 -0.16
N GLN A 112 -14.24 15.44 -0.66
CA GLN A 112 -15.41 15.10 0.17
C GLN A 112 -15.95 13.69 -0.10
N TYR A 113 -15.61 13.06 -1.23
CA TYR A 113 -16.12 11.74 -1.61
C TYR A 113 -15.20 11.05 -2.63
N ILE A 114 -15.44 9.78 -2.83
CA ILE A 114 -14.79 9.00 -3.88
C ILE A 114 -15.85 8.78 -4.98
N LEU A 115 -15.56 9.25 -6.20
CA LEU A 115 -16.38 8.96 -7.36
C LEU A 115 -15.97 7.60 -7.90
N ARG A 116 -16.87 6.61 -7.84
CA ARG A 116 -16.68 5.29 -8.42
C ARG A 116 -17.49 5.14 -9.70
N GLU A 117 -16.82 4.87 -10.80
CA GLU A 117 -17.44 4.47 -12.07
C GLU A 117 -17.29 2.96 -12.26
N ARG A 118 -18.32 2.34 -12.83
CA ARG A 118 -18.30 0.95 -13.24
C ARG A 118 -18.67 0.84 -14.70
N ARG A 119 -17.82 0.16 -15.47
CA ARG A 119 -18.03 -0.15 -16.88
C ARG A 119 -18.06 -1.67 -17.06
N ALA A 120 -18.80 -2.14 -18.03
CA ALA A 120 -18.86 -3.56 -18.42
C ALA A 120 -18.82 -3.67 -19.95
N PRO A 121 -18.40 -4.83 -20.52
CA PRO A 121 -18.34 -5.03 -21.96
C PRO A 121 -19.64 -4.66 -22.66
N GLY A 122 -19.51 -3.99 -23.79
CA GLY A 122 -20.57 -3.78 -24.76
C GLY A 122 -20.71 -4.98 -25.73
N PRO A 123 -21.42 -4.79 -26.82
CA PRO A 123 -21.59 -5.82 -27.84
C PRO A 123 -20.30 -6.17 -28.61
N ASP A 124 -19.34 -5.28 -28.62
CA ASP A 124 -18.03 -5.51 -29.27
C ASP A 124 -17.05 -6.18 -28.28
N PRO A 125 -16.73 -7.48 -28.46
CA PRO A 125 -15.84 -8.20 -27.52
C PRO A 125 -14.38 -7.77 -27.61
N GLY A 126 -13.96 -7.09 -28.69
CA GLY A 126 -12.60 -6.58 -28.89
C GLY A 126 -12.34 -5.21 -28.28
N GLN A 127 -13.37 -4.53 -27.79
CA GLN A 127 -13.26 -3.17 -27.29
C GLN A 127 -12.39 -3.09 -26.03
N ALA A 128 -11.48 -2.10 -25.99
CA ALA A 128 -10.67 -1.83 -24.79
C ALA A 128 -11.57 -1.49 -23.59
N ALA A 129 -11.22 -2.00 -22.39
CA ALA A 129 -12.07 -1.88 -21.20
C ALA A 129 -12.37 -0.42 -20.81
N ALA A 130 -11.48 0.51 -21.12
CA ALA A 130 -11.70 1.95 -20.89
C ALA A 130 -12.84 2.54 -21.75
N LEU A 131 -13.13 1.91 -22.87
CA LEU A 131 -14.19 2.31 -23.80
C LEU A 131 -15.51 1.57 -23.57
N TRP A 132 -15.57 0.62 -22.64
CA TRP A 132 -16.81 -0.08 -22.32
C TRP A 132 -17.90 0.89 -21.85
N PRO A 133 -19.18 0.58 -22.11
CA PRO A 133 -20.30 1.38 -21.65
C PRO A 133 -20.29 1.57 -20.13
N LEU A 134 -20.55 2.81 -19.71
CA LEU A 134 -20.74 3.15 -18.30
C LEU A 134 -22.03 2.53 -17.79
N GLN A 135 -21.93 1.67 -16.78
CA GLN A 135 -23.06 0.98 -16.18
C GLN A 135 -23.61 1.71 -14.95
N SER A 136 -22.73 2.31 -14.17
CA SER A 136 -23.13 3.05 -12.98
C SER A 136 -22.04 3.99 -12.52
N THR A 137 -22.48 5.07 -11.90
CA THR A 137 -21.64 6.01 -11.14
C THR A 137 -22.14 6.05 -9.70
N LYS A 138 -21.25 6.05 -8.72
CA LYS A 138 -21.60 6.10 -7.31
C LYS A 138 -20.61 7.00 -6.55
N GLU A 139 -21.16 7.89 -5.74
CA GLU A 139 -20.39 8.63 -4.76
C GLU A 139 -20.30 7.82 -3.45
N VAL A 140 -19.09 7.68 -2.93
CA VAL A 140 -18.80 7.00 -1.67
C VAL A 140 -18.25 8.04 -0.71
N ALA A 141 -19.05 8.40 0.29
CA ALA A 141 -18.62 9.32 1.34
C ALA A 141 -17.49 8.71 2.18
N TYR A 142 -16.57 9.54 2.61
CA TYR A 142 -15.56 9.12 3.58
C TYR A 142 -16.21 8.86 4.93
N PRO A 143 -15.73 7.90 5.72
CA PRO A 143 -16.20 7.71 7.09
C PRO A 143 -15.73 8.86 7.99
N ASP A 144 -16.58 9.24 8.95
CA ASP A 144 -16.30 10.36 9.88
C ASP A 144 -15.03 10.12 10.71
N ASP A 145 -14.72 8.86 11.03
CA ASP A 145 -13.56 8.43 11.79
C ASP A 145 -12.28 8.24 10.93
N LEU A 146 -12.32 8.62 9.65
CA LEU A 146 -11.13 8.64 8.79
C LEU A 146 -10.05 9.55 9.38
N GLY A 147 -10.44 10.75 9.87
CA GLY A 147 -9.52 11.72 10.46
C GLY A 147 -8.39 12.11 9.50
N ALA A 148 -7.20 12.31 10.06
CA ALA A 148 -5.97 12.64 9.29
C ALA A 148 -5.19 11.42 8.78
N LYS A 149 -5.80 10.22 8.79
CA LYS A 149 -5.12 9.00 8.31
C LYS A 149 -4.85 9.08 6.81
N VAL A 150 -3.69 8.61 6.41
CA VAL A 150 -3.37 8.40 4.99
C VAL A 150 -4.31 7.35 4.41
N LEU A 151 -5.08 7.74 3.39
CA LEU A 151 -5.96 6.81 2.68
C LEU A 151 -5.19 6.13 1.55
N THR A 152 -5.15 4.81 1.56
CA THR A 152 -4.39 4.01 0.60
C THR A 152 -5.19 2.79 0.11
N ASP A 153 -4.53 1.91 -0.64
CA ASP A 153 -5.05 0.63 -1.12
C ASP A 153 -4.33 -0.55 -0.44
N ALA A 154 -4.95 -1.71 -0.43
CA ALA A 154 -4.36 -2.91 0.15
C ALA A 154 -2.99 -3.26 -0.48
N TYR A 155 -2.81 -3.11 -1.79
CA TYR A 155 -1.52 -3.37 -2.45
C TYR A 155 -0.44 -2.37 -2.05
N ALA A 156 -0.79 -1.13 -1.73
CA ALA A 156 0.17 -0.14 -1.26
C ALA A 156 0.71 -0.47 0.15
N LEU A 157 0.03 -1.33 0.91
CA LEU A 157 0.53 -1.82 2.21
C LEU A 157 1.87 -2.55 2.08
N LEU A 158 2.18 -3.16 0.94
CA LEU A 158 3.47 -3.80 0.69
C LEU A 158 4.62 -2.79 0.79
N LEU A 159 4.42 -1.59 0.23
CA LEU A 159 5.38 -0.49 0.27
C LEU A 159 5.46 0.15 1.66
N LEU A 160 4.29 0.41 2.25
CA LEU A 160 4.20 1.05 3.56
C LEU A 160 4.76 0.15 4.67
N ALA A 161 4.54 -1.17 4.59
CA ALA A 161 5.10 -2.13 5.53
C ALA A 161 6.62 -2.25 5.40
N GLN A 162 7.17 -2.21 4.18
CA GLN A 162 8.62 -2.18 3.97
C GLN A 162 9.24 -0.94 4.60
N ARG A 163 8.72 0.24 4.30
CA ARG A 163 9.16 1.50 4.90
C ARG A 163 9.05 1.50 6.42
N PHE A 164 7.91 1.02 6.95
CA PHE A 164 7.70 0.88 8.38
C PHE A 164 8.76 -0.04 9.01
N GLY A 165 9.11 -1.13 8.32
CA GLY A 165 10.18 -2.04 8.72
C GLY A 165 11.53 -1.34 8.92
N ASP A 166 11.81 -0.25 8.23
CA ASP A 166 13.06 0.50 8.29
C ASP A 166 13.04 1.68 9.31
N THR A 167 11.88 1.95 9.93
CA THR A 167 11.73 2.99 10.96
C THR A 167 12.00 2.45 12.36
N GLN A 168 12.12 3.34 13.34
CA GLN A 168 12.20 2.99 14.76
C GLN A 168 10.84 3.07 15.48
N THR A 169 9.75 3.34 14.73
CA THR A 169 8.41 3.44 15.31
C THR A 169 7.85 2.06 15.64
N ASN A 170 7.10 1.94 16.75
CA ASN A 170 6.52 0.68 17.19
C ASN A 170 5.24 0.30 16.46
N SER A 171 4.51 1.31 15.94
CA SER A 171 3.28 1.10 15.17
C SER A 171 3.04 2.23 14.19
N HIS A 172 2.31 1.93 13.12
CA HIS A 172 1.86 2.89 12.13
C HIS A 172 0.43 2.54 11.72
N GLN A 173 -0.42 3.55 11.47
CA GLN A 173 -1.81 3.33 11.10
C GLN A 173 -2.13 4.03 9.79
N VAL A 174 -2.84 3.34 8.93
CA VAL A 174 -3.34 3.87 7.65
C VAL A 174 -4.80 3.47 7.46
N ALA A 175 -5.51 4.20 6.63
CA ALA A 175 -6.85 3.82 6.17
C ALA A 175 -6.72 3.15 4.79
N VAL A 176 -7.43 2.06 4.59
CA VAL A 176 -7.49 1.34 3.31
C VAL A 176 -8.92 1.41 2.78
N HIS A 177 -9.06 1.88 1.54
CA HIS A 177 -10.33 1.83 0.81
C HIS A 177 -10.34 0.61 -0.10
N THR A 178 -11.36 -0.22 0.03
CA THR A 178 -11.62 -1.36 -0.86
C THR A 178 -12.59 -0.99 -1.99
N ASP A 179 -13.65 -1.73 -2.23
CA ASP A 179 -14.67 -1.36 -3.23
C ASP A 179 -15.72 -0.38 -2.65
N LEU A 180 -16.24 -0.70 -1.46
CA LEU A 180 -17.28 0.06 -0.79
C LEU A 180 -16.98 0.32 0.68
N ASN A 181 -15.99 -0.37 1.25
CA ASN A 181 -15.66 -0.32 2.66
C ASN A 181 -14.32 0.36 2.90
N PHE A 182 -14.18 0.82 4.13
CA PHE A 182 -12.93 1.37 4.64
C PHE A 182 -12.44 0.51 5.80
N TYR A 183 -11.14 0.39 5.93
CA TYR A 183 -10.49 -0.35 6.99
C TYR A 183 -9.37 0.48 7.58
N GLN A 184 -9.23 0.43 8.89
CA GLN A 184 -8.01 0.82 9.55
C GLN A 184 -7.06 -0.37 9.54
N VAL A 185 -5.85 -0.17 9.05
CA VAL A 185 -4.78 -1.16 9.10
C VAL A 185 -3.68 -0.63 9.99
N SER A 186 -3.42 -1.38 11.06
CA SER A 186 -2.34 -1.09 12.01
C SER A 186 -1.15 -2.01 11.69
N LEU A 187 -0.02 -1.39 11.39
CA LEU A 187 1.25 -2.07 11.16
C LEU A 187 2.01 -2.15 12.49
N SER A 188 2.55 -3.31 12.82
CA SER A 188 3.42 -3.52 13.98
C SER A 188 4.53 -4.52 13.66
N ARG A 189 5.63 -4.47 14.41
CA ARG A 189 6.71 -5.46 14.26
C ARG A 189 6.33 -6.75 14.96
N GLY A 190 6.58 -7.88 14.30
CA GLY A 190 6.60 -9.21 14.88
C GLY A 190 8.00 -9.61 15.30
N GLN A 191 8.14 -10.83 15.78
CA GLN A 191 9.43 -11.45 16.05
C GLN A 191 10.05 -11.88 14.71
N ASP A 192 11.30 -11.50 14.47
CA ASP A 192 12.06 -11.96 13.30
C ASP A 192 12.12 -13.49 13.28
N THR A 193 12.08 -14.07 12.09
CA THR A 193 12.03 -15.52 11.93
C THR A 193 12.92 -15.97 10.77
N ALA A 194 13.37 -17.22 10.82
CA ALA A 194 14.02 -17.87 9.70
C ALA A 194 12.97 -18.54 8.82
N ILE A 195 13.10 -18.40 7.50
CA ILE A 195 12.22 -19.06 6.53
C ILE A 195 13.04 -19.66 5.38
N GLU A 196 12.57 -20.81 4.89
CA GLU A 196 13.09 -21.39 3.66
C GLU A 196 12.52 -20.64 2.44
N VAL A 197 13.39 -20.27 1.52
CA VAL A 197 13.05 -19.57 0.28
C VAL A 197 13.55 -20.33 -0.94
N ASN A 198 12.86 -20.12 -2.05
CA ASN A 198 13.29 -20.64 -3.36
C ASN A 198 12.64 -19.74 -4.41
N TYR A 199 13.42 -18.79 -4.93
CA TYR A 199 12.94 -17.81 -5.92
C TYR A 199 14.05 -17.46 -6.92
N GLN A 200 13.64 -16.96 -8.08
CA GLN A 200 14.53 -16.48 -9.13
C GLN A 200 14.76 -14.97 -8.95
N LEU A 201 16.02 -14.55 -8.89
CA LEU A 201 16.39 -13.15 -8.92
C LEU A 201 16.92 -12.80 -10.32
N ALA A 202 16.21 -11.89 -11.01
CA ALA A 202 16.57 -11.53 -12.38
C ALA A 202 18.01 -11.00 -12.47
N GLY A 203 18.78 -11.54 -13.41
CA GLY A 203 20.20 -11.19 -13.59
C GLY A 203 21.18 -11.82 -12.58
N GLN A 204 20.69 -12.46 -11.50
CA GLN A 204 21.56 -13.04 -10.46
C GLN A 204 21.38 -14.56 -10.28
N GLY A 205 20.29 -15.14 -10.82
CA GLY A 205 20.05 -16.58 -10.77
C GLY A 205 19.10 -17.01 -9.65
N GLN A 206 19.17 -18.28 -9.30
CA GLN A 206 18.36 -18.92 -8.26
C GLN A 206 18.87 -18.58 -6.88
N VAL A 207 17.95 -18.20 -6.00
CA VAL A 207 18.19 -17.99 -4.56
C VAL A 207 17.40 -19.04 -3.80
N ASP A 208 18.07 -19.90 -3.04
CA ASP A 208 17.44 -20.89 -2.19
C ASP A 208 18.12 -20.98 -0.81
N GLY A 209 17.49 -21.73 0.10
CA GLY A 209 17.96 -21.93 1.47
C GLY A 209 17.26 -21.03 2.50
N THR A 210 17.86 -20.95 3.68
CA THR A 210 17.30 -20.24 4.82
C THR A 210 17.64 -18.75 4.75
N ARG A 211 16.62 -17.89 4.94
CA ARG A 211 16.77 -16.43 5.07
C ARG A 211 16.18 -15.95 6.39
N LYS A 212 16.83 -14.96 7.00
CA LYS A 212 16.29 -14.26 8.17
C LYS A 212 15.34 -13.18 7.71
N ALA A 213 14.08 -13.25 8.15
CA ALA A 213 13.02 -12.36 7.73
C ALA A 213 12.51 -11.52 8.90
N ARG A 214 12.36 -10.22 8.64
CA ARG A 214 11.64 -9.27 9.49
C ARG A 214 10.15 -9.47 9.29
N VAL A 215 9.39 -9.60 10.37
CA VAL A 215 7.95 -9.79 10.32
C VAL A 215 7.25 -8.45 10.58
N ILE A 216 6.39 -8.04 9.66
CA ILE A 216 5.46 -6.90 9.84
C ILE A 216 4.04 -7.47 9.87
N LYS A 217 3.35 -7.22 10.99
CA LYS A 217 1.96 -7.64 11.19
C LYS A 217 1.01 -6.54 10.78
N LEU A 218 0.01 -6.89 10.00
CA LEU A 218 -1.11 -6.05 9.60
C LEU A 218 -2.34 -6.50 10.38
N LYS A 219 -2.84 -5.66 11.29
CA LYS A 219 -4.12 -5.87 11.97
C LYS A 219 -5.19 -5.04 11.26
N VAL A 220 -6.23 -5.70 10.78
CA VAL A 220 -7.27 -5.10 9.95
C VAL A 220 -8.57 -4.97 10.74
N THR A 221 -9.08 -3.75 10.88
CA THR A 221 -10.36 -3.45 11.54
C THR A 221 -11.23 -2.62 10.62
N ALA A 222 -12.55 -2.79 10.67
CA ALA A 222 -13.46 -1.94 9.92
C ALA A 222 -13.34 -0.48 10.40
N LEU A 223 -13.45 0.46 9.46
CA LEU A 223 -13.50 1.89 9.70
C LEU A 223 -14.85 2.41 9.22
N GLY A 224 -15.56 3.12 10.09
CA GLY A 224 -16.95 3.51 9.85
C GLY A 224 -17.93 2.32 9.86
N GLN A 225 -19.15 2.57 9.37
CA GLN A 225 -20.13 1.51 9.22
C GLN A 225 -19.76 0.62 8.03
N ALA A 226 -19.48 -0.66 8.28
CA ALA A 226 -19.32 -1.64 7.23
C ALA A 226 -20.61 -1.72 6.39
N ARG A 227 -20.50 -1.47 5.09
CA ARG A 227 -21.67 -1.46 4.15
C ARG A 227 -21.80 -2.88 3.66
N ASP A 228 -21.66 -3.88 3.80
CA ASP A 228 -21.78 -5.23 3.24
C ASP A 228 -20.80 -6.23 3.87
N LYS A 229 -20.61 -7.33 3.17
CA LYS A 229 -19.59 -8.30 3.54
C LYS A 229 -18.22 -7.66 3.58
N ALA A 230 -17.42 -8.04 4.57
CA ALA A 230 -16.00 -7.70 4.61
C ALA A 230 -15.31 -8.08 3.29
N ASP A 231 -14.70 -7.09 2.65
CA ASP A 231 -14.09 -7.21 1.33
C ASP A 231 -12.60 -6.85 1.30
N PHE A 232 -11.99 -6.65 2.49
CA PHE A 232 -10.53 -6.47 2.58
C PHE A 232 -9.80 -7.71 2.06
N ARG A 233 -8.90 -7.50 1.10
CA ARG A 233 -8.05 -8.56 0.56
C ARG A 233 -6.71 -8.00 0.13
N LEU A 234 -5.65 -8.72 0.45
CA LEU A 234 -4.31 -8.49 -0.07
C LEU A 234 -3.80 -9.81 -0.69
N LEU A 235 -3.65 -9.84 -2.01
CA LEU A 235 -3.27 -11.04 -2.76
C LEU A 235 -4.14 -12.28 -2.47
N GLY A 236 -5.43 -12.08 -2.16
CA GLY A 236 -6.35 -13.17 -1.81
C GLY A 236 -6.42 -13.52 -0.32
N LEU A 237 -5.51 -13.03 0.51
CA LEU A 237 -5.58 -13.13 1.96
C LEU A 237 -6.55 -12.10 2.54
N ASN A 238 -7.23 -12.44 3.62
CA ASN A 238 -8.13 -11.58 4.37
C ASN A 238 -7.79 -11.58 5.88
N GLY A 239 -8.41 -10.66 6.64
CA GLY A 239 -8.16 -10.51 8.06
C GLY A 239 -6.74 -10.02 8.36
N ASP A 240 -6.17 -10.52 9.44
CA ASP A 240 -4.82 -10.18 9.85
C ASP A 240 -3.80 -10.91 8.97
N ILE A 241 -2.76 -10.19 8.57
CA ILE A 241 -1.74 -10.67 7.61
C ILE A 241 -0.35 -10.39 8.18
N GLU A 242 0.58 -11.31 7.97
CA GLU A 242 2.00 -11.11 8.22
C GLU A 242 2.74 -10.97 6.89
N LEU A 243 3.60 -9.95 6.79
CA LEU A 243 4.52 -9.71 5.69
C LEU A 243 5.94 -10.00 6.17
N LEU A 244 6.66 -10.86 5.47
CA LEU A 244 7.99 -11.32 5.82
C LEU A 244 9.01 -10.75 4.82
N PHE A 245 9.79 -9.78 5.28
CA PHE A 245 10.81 -9.12 4.46
C PHE A 245 12.20 -9.65 4.79
N ASP A 246 12.97 -9.99 3.77
CA ASP A 246 14.38 -10.32 3.94
C ASP A 246 15.13 -9.17 4.61
N ILE A 247 15.87 -9.46 5.67
CA ILE A 247 16.60 -8.43 6.43
C ILE A 247 17.74 -7.84 5.60
N GLU A 248 18.38 -8.65 4.74
CA GLU A 248 19.53 -8.23 3.94
C GLU A 248 19.12 -7.43 2.71
N SER A 249 18.18 -7.95 1.91
CA SER A 249 17.78 -7.34 0.64
C SER A 249 16.56 -6.42 0.73
N GLY A 250 15.78 -6.50 1.82
CA GLY A 250 14.50 -5.80 1.96
C GLY A 250 13.39 -6.37 1.05
N LEU A 251 13.61 -7.50 0.35
CA LEU A 251 12.59 -8.12 -0.50
C LEU A 251 11.47 -8.74 0.33
N LEU A 252 10.23 -8.59 -0.13
CA LEU A 252 9.09 -9.30 0.43
C LEU A 252 9.15 -10.77 0.00
N LEU A 253 9.52 -11.66 0.91
CA LEU A 253 9.72 -13.09 0.64
C LEU A 253 8.43 -13.90 0.75
N GLN A 254 7.56 -13.53 1.70
CA GLN A 254 6.36 -14.31 2.00
C GLN A 254 5.26 -13.44 2.63
N LEU A 255 4.00 -13.79 2.32
CA LEU A 255 2.82 -13.32 3.07
C LEU A 255 2.17 -14.53 3.75
N ARG A 256 1.67 -14.33 4.98
CA ARG A 256 0.91 -15.33 5.73
C ARG A 256 -0.40 -14.73 6.18
N GLY A 257 -1.47 -15.49 6.13
CA GLY A 257 -2.79 -15.03 6.54
C GLY A 257 -3.84 -16.09 6.29
N THR A 258 -5.11 -15.69 6.24
CA THR A 258 -6.24 -16.57 5.97
C THR A 258 -6.73 -16.34 4.54
N ALA A 259 -6.82 -17.39 3.74
CA ALA A 259 -7.48 -17.35 2.44
C ALA A 259 -8.91 -17.92 2.57
N PRO A 260 -9.93 -17.26 1.97
CA PRO A 260 -11.31 -17.74 2.02
C PRO A 260 -11.42 -19.17 1.51
N ARG A 261 -12.16 -20.02 2.21
CA ARG A 261 -12.40 -21.45 1.90
C ARG A 261 -11.18 -22.36 2.02
N ILE A 262 -9.97 -21.82 2.18
CA ILE A 262 -8.72 -22.59 2.29
C ILE A 262 -8.22 -22.58 3.74
N GLY A 263 -8.48 -21.49 4.48
CA GLY A 263 -7.96 -21.29 5.82
C GLY A 263 -6.55 -20.68 5.82
N SER A 264 -5.71 -21.09 6.77
CA SER A 264 -4.33 -20.59 6.87
C SER A 264 -3.56 -20.82 5.57
N SER A 265 -2.97 -19.79 5.04
CA SER A 265 -2.33 -19.79 3.73
C SER A 265 -1.02 -19.03 3.73
N ARG A 266 -0.13 -19.46 2.85
CA ARG A 266 1.16 -18.81 2.57
C ARG A 266 1.26 -18.48 1.09
N ILE A 267 1.75 -17.28 0.80
CA ILE A 267 2.04 -16.79 -0.55
C ILE A 267 3.52 -16.51 -0.58
N SER A 268 4.26 -17.19 -1.43
CA SER A 268 5.72 -17.11 -1.48
C SER A 268 6.20 -16.39 -2.72
N LEU A 269 7.28 -15.62 -2.58
CA LEU A 269 8.00 -15.02 -3.69
C LEU A 269 8.52 -16.12 -4.62
N LYS A 270 8.35 -15.93 -5.93
CA LYS A 270 8.82 -16.82 -6.99
C LYS A 270 9.86 -16.18 -7.88
N SER A 271 9.68 -14.91 -8.15
CA SER A 271 10.73 -14.14 -8.83
C SER A 271 10.71 -12.68 -8.39
N ALA A 272 11.86 -12.04 -8.49
CA ALA A 272 12.03 -10.61 -8.28
C ALA A 272 12.94 -10.00 -9.32
N THR A 273 12.67 -8.77 -9.72
CA THR A 273 13.58 -7.92 -10.47
C THR A 273 13.95 -6.74 -9.58
N LEU A 274 15.25 -6.56 -9.36
CA LEU A 274 15.77 -5.39 -8.64
C LEU A 274 15.87 -4.19 -9.56
N ARG A 275 15.86 -3.01 -8.97
CA ARG A 275 16.20 -1.77 -9.67
C ARG A 275 17.69 -1.72 -9.89
N GLU A 276 18.09 -1.19 -11.02
CA GLU A 276 19.48 -0.79 -11.22
C GLU A 276 19.82 0.33 -10.23
N SER A 277 20.94 0.18 -9.54
CA SER A 277 21.46 1.23 -8.66
C SER A 277 21.89 2.40 -9.55
N THR A 278 21.16 3.50 -9.48
CA THR A 278 21.55 4.77 -10.13
C THR A 278 22.63 5.47 -9.34
#